data_c9570114af72acf6f491f88a5f1ab0bb
#
_entry.id   c9570114af72acf6f491f88a5f1ab0bb
#
_cell.length_a   1.000
_cell.length_b   1.000
_cell.length_c   1.000
_cell.angle_alpha   90.00
_cell.angle_beta   90.00
_cell.angle_gamma   90.00
#
_symmetry.space_group_name_H-M   'P 1'
#
loop_
_entity.id
_entity.type
_entity.pdbx_description
1 polymer ?
#
loop_
_entity_poly.entity_id
_entity_poly.type
_entity_poly.pdbx_seq_one_letter_code
_entity_poly.pdbx_strand_id
1 'polypeptide(L)'
;MLVVAGVDPLIAVAAAMLAGMLAGAVTGFLHTVFEIPAILAGILTQIALWSVNLRIMGKSNTPLLQSDTIFSRMTELTGLSSATASIIVGVIVAVAIIAALYWFFGTEIGSALRATGNNEHMIRALGVSTAKTKMIALMLSNALVGLSGGLICQSQKYADIGMGTGAIVIGLAAIVIGEVLGRLTPGKLTGFKSRLVSAVAGSVVYFLIRAIVLQMGMDANDMKLLSAVIVALALCVPVVWEKFKLRASYSKGGEADA
;
A
#
# COMPACT_ATOMS: atom_id res chain seq x y z
N MET A 1 -14.68 13.14 8.81
CA MET A 1 -15.33 13.82 9.96
C MET A 1 -14.57 15.07 10.40
N LEU A 2 -13.27 15.03 10.72
CA LEU A 2 -12.53 16.23 11.17
C LEU A 2 -12.60 17.39 10.17
N VAL A 3 -12.44 17.12 8.87
CA VAL A 3 -12.54 18.14 7.81
C VAL A 3 -13.96 18.72 7.73
N VAL A 4 -14.99 17.90 7.90
CA VAL A 4 -16.39 18.36 7.96
C VAL A 4 -16.66 19.22 9.19
N ALA A 5 -15.92 18.97 10.30
CA ALA A 5 -15.97 19.76 11.52
C ALA A 5 -15.16 21.06 11.45
N GLY A 6 -14.58 21.40 10.28
CA GLY A 6 -13.81 22.63 10.08
C GLY A 6 -12.36 22.58 10.55
N VAL A 7 -11.84 21.39 10.87
CA VAL A 7 -10.42 21.21 11.23
C VAL A 7 -9.56 21.31 9.98
N ASP A 8 -8.37 21.89 10.11
CA ASP A 8 -7.41 22.02 9.01
C ASP A 8 -7.16 20.67 8.30
N PRO A 9 -7.22 20.64 6.96
CA PRO A 9 -7.05 19.42 6.18
C PRO A 9 -5.74 18.65 6.44
N LEU A 10 -4.64 19.35 6.72
CA LEU A 10 -3.36 18.72 7.06
C LEU A 10 -3.41 18.02 8.42
N ILE A 11 -4.04 18.68 9.42
CA ILE A 11 -4.24 18.07 10.75
C ILE A 11 -5.14 16.85 10.64
N ALA A 12 -6.16 16.90 9.81
CA ALA A 12 -7.06 15.76 9.57
C ALA A 12 -6.33 14.55 8.95
N VAL A 13 -5.38 14.78 8.03
CA VAL A 13 -4.52 13.71 7.46
C VAL A 13 -3.56 13.15 8.50
N ALA A 14 -2.96 14.01 9.32
CA ALA A 14 -2.10 13.57 10.42
C ALA A 14 -2.88 12.74 11.46
N ALA A 15 -4.10 13.15 11.79
CA ALA A 15 -5.00 12.39 12.66
C ALA A 15 -5.40 11.03 12.05
N ALA A 16 -5.64 10.96 10.73
CA ALA A 16 -5.89 9.70 10.02
C ALA A 16 -4.68 8.77 10.07
N MET A 17 -3.46 9.30 9.93
CA MET A 17 -2.22 8.56 10.09
C MET A 17 -2.08 7.98 11.51
N LEU A 18 -2.35 8.79 12.55
CA LEU A 18 -2.32 8.35 13.95
C LEU A 18 -3.39 7.29 14.24
N ALA A 19 -4.61 7.47 13.75
CA ALA A 19 -5.68 6.48 13.87
C ALA A 19 -5.30 5.15 13.20
N GLY A 20 -4.70 5.20 12.01
CA GLY A 20 -4.15 4.02 11.34
C GLY A 20 -3.05 3.35 12.16
N MET A 21 -2.14 4.13 12.76
CA MET A 21 -1.09 3.61 13.63
C MET A 21 -1.66 2.89 14.86
N LEU A 22 -2.70 3.43 15.49
CA LEU A 22 -3.40 2.79 16.62
C LEU A 22 -4.09 1.49 16.17
N ALA A 23 -4.74 1.48 15.01
CA ALA A 23 -5.30 0.27 14.44
C ALA A 23 -4.22 -0.80 14.18
N GLY A 24 -3.05 -0.38 13.68
CA GLY A 24 -1.87 -1.23 13.52
C GLY A 24 -1.33 -1.77 14.85
N ALA A 25 -1.40 -0.98 15.93
CA ALA A 25 -1.04 -1.44 17.26
C ALA A 25 -1.98 -2.54 17.76
N VAL A 26 -3.30 -2.42 17.52
CA VAL A 26 -4.28 -3.47 17.86
C VAL A 26 -3.99 -4.74 17.04
N THR A 27 -3.78 -4.64 15.74
CA THR A 27 -3.41 -5.78 14.88
C THR A 27 -2.10 -6.42 15.35
N GLY A 28 -1.11 -5.59 15.66
CA GLY A 28 0.18 -6.04 16.18
C GLY A 28 0.06 -6.75 17.53
N PHE A 29 -0.76 -6.25 18.42
CA PHE A 29 -1.03 -6.87 19.71
C PHE A 29 -1.67 -8.25 19.55
N LEU A 30 -2.68 -8.38 18.69
CA LEU A 30 -3.33 -9.66 18.39
C LEU A 30 -2.31 -10.67 17.78
N HIS A 31 -1.43 -10.19 16.92
CA HIS A 31 -0.44 -11.06 16.28
C HIS A 31 0.72 -11.45 17.20
N THR A 32 1.23 -10.52 18.02
CA THR A 32 2.45 -10.76 18.79
C THR A 32 2.21 -11.33 20.19
N VAL A 33 1.05 -11.06 20.80
CA VAL A 33 0.71 -11.55 22.14
C VAL A 33 -0.13 -12.81 22.08
N PHE A 34 -1.13 -12.85 21.21
CA PHE A 34 -2.01 -14.02 21.04
C PHE A 34 -1.56 -14.97 19.93
N GLU A 35 -0.43 -14.69 19.26
CA GLU A 35 0.12 -15.52 18.18
C GLU A 35 -0.85 -15.79 17.02
N ILE A 36 -1.90 -14.94 16.88
CA ILE A 36 -2.86 -15.04 15.78
C ILE A 36 -2.12 -14.77 14.46
N PRO A 37 -2.33 -15.58 13.41
CA PRO A 37 -1.74 -15.32 12.11
C PRO A 37 -1.99 -13.88 11.63
N ALA A 38 -0.97 -13.19 11.10
CA ALA A 38 -1.02 -11.75 10.79
C ALA A 38 -2.19 -11.38 9.85
N ILE A 39 -2.48 -12.25 8.88
CA ILE A 39 -3.61 -12.05 7.95
C ILE A 39 -4.93 -12.07 8.71
N LEU A 40 -5.13 -13.04 9.61
CA LEU A 40 -6.36 -13.16 10.39
C LEU A 40 -6.50 -12.00 11.38
N ALA A 41 -5.43 -11.60 12.06
CA ALA A 41 -5.42 -10.43 12.94
C ALA A 41 -5.81 -9.15 12.17
N GLY A 42 -5.32 -8.98 10.93
CA GLY A 42 -5.69 -7.88 10.05
C GLY A 42 -7.17 -7.87 9.69
N ILE A 43 -7.73 -9.03 9.33
CA ILE A 43 -9.16 -9.18 9.00
C ILE A 43 -10.03 -8.86 10.22
N LEU A 44 -9.68 -9.36 11.40
CA LEU A 44 -10.41 -9.08 12.65
C LEU A 44 -10.42 -7.57 12.96
N THR A 45 -9.26 -6.92 12.85
CA THR A 45 -9.14 -5.47 13.04
C THR A 45 -9.96 -4.69 12.00
N GLN A 46 -9.95 -5.11 10.75
CA GLN A 46 -10.73 -4.50 9.68
C GLN A 46 -12.23 -4.56 9.95
N ILE A 47 -12.75 -5.73 10.37
CA ILE A 47 -14.17 -5.91 10.69
C ILE A 47 -14.57 -5.05 11.89
N ALA A 48 -13.72 -5.02 12.93
CA ALA A 48 -13.96 -4.18 14.11
C ALA A 48 -14.00 -2.69 13.75
N LEU A 49 -13.02 -2.23 12.96
CA LEU A 49 -12.93 -0.84 12.51
C LEU A 49 -14.10 -0.43 11.62
N TRP A 50 -14.69 -1.34 10.85
CA TRP A 50 -15.88 -1.02 10.07
C TRP A 50 -17.03 -0.53 10.95
N SER A 51 -17.32 -1.24 12.03
CA SER A 51 -18.37 -0.86 12.98
C SER A 51 -18.06 0.44 13.72
N VAL A 52 -16.78 0.64 14.09
CA VAL A 52 -16.33 1.88 14.74
C VAL A 52 -16.47 3.07 13.80
N ASN A 53 -16.01 2.93 12.55
CA ASN A 53 -16.12 3.97 11.54
C ASN A 53 -17.58 4.32 11.23
N LEU A 54 -18.47 3.33 11.10
CA LEU A 54 -19.89 3.56 10.87
C LEU A 54 -20.51 4.34 12.02
N ARG A 55 -20.14 4.04 13.27
CA ARG A 55 -20.63 4.77 14.45
C ARG A 55 -20.12 6.21 14.50
N ILE A 56 -18.85 6.45 14.12
CA ILE A 56 -18.26 7.80 14.06
C ILE A 56 -18.86 8.63 12.92
N MET A 57 -19.07 8.00 11.75
CA MET A 57 -19.61 8.68 10.58
C MET A 57 -21.13 8.88 10.64
N GLY A 58 -21.85 8.03 11.39
CA GLY A 58 -23.32 8.03 11.49
C GLY A 58 -24.05 7.60 10.20
N LYS A 59 -23.33 7.46 9.10
CA LYS A 59 -23.83 7.06 7.76
C LYS A 59 -22.70 6.42 6.96
N SER A 60 -23.04 5.61 5.95
CA SER A 60 -22.05 4.88 5.15
C SER A 60 -21.21 5.79 4.25
N ASN A 61 -21.75 6.92 3.81
CA ASN A 61 -21.07 7.89 2.95
C ASN A 61 -21.24 9.31 3.50
N THR A 62 -20.13 10.05 3.56
CA THR A 62 -20.09 11.44 4.02
C THR A 62 -19.45 12.30 2.95
N PRO A 63 -20.19 13.22 2.29
CA PRO A 63 -19.63 14.14 1.31
C PRO A 63 -18.78 15.23 1.99
N LEU A 64 -17.71 15.66 1.32
CA LEU A 64 -16.82 16.75 1.71
C LEU A 64 -16.90 17.94 0.73
N LEU A 65 -18.00 18.05 -0.04
CA LEU A 65 -18.12 19.03 -1.13
C LEU A 65 -18.02 20.49 -0.68
N GLN A 66 -18.40 20.78 0.56
CA GLN A 66 -18.38 22.13 1.14
C GLN A 66 -17.19 22.38 2.07
N SER A 67 -16.26 21.44 2.13
CA SER A 67 -15.11 21.52 3.05
C SER A 67 -13.83 21.83 2.28
N ASP A 68 -12.98 22.69 2.84
CA ASP A 68 -11.64 22.91 2.31
C ASP A 68 -10.84 21.63 2.40
N THR A 69 -10.15 21.29 1.31
CA THR A 69 -9.25 20.16 1.23
C THR A 69 -7.85 20.62 0.87
N ILE A 70 -6.82 19.79 1.09
CA ILE A 70 -5.46 20.09 0.63
C ILE A 70 -5.45 20.38 -0.87
N PHE A 71 -6.26 19.64 -1.61
CA PHE A 71 -6.35 19.74 -3.07
C PHE A 71 -7.07 21.03 -3.52
N SER A 72 -8.15 21.48 -2.84
CA SER A 72 -8.81 22.76 -3.14
C SER A 72 -7.88 23.94 -2.84
N ARG A 73 -7.21 23.94 -1.70
CA ARG A 73 -6.20 24.98 -1.37
C ARG A 73 -5.07 25.05 -2.41
N MET A 74 -4.57 23.88 -2.85
CA MET A 74 -3.53 23.84 -3.89
C MET A 74 -4.03 24.38 -5.22
N THR A 75 -5.28 24.09 -5.60
CA THR A 75 -5.92 24.62 -6.81
C THR A 75 -6.06 26.15 -6.73
N GLU A 76 -6.47 26.70 -5.60
CA GLU A 76 -6.57 28.16 -5.38
C GLU A 76 -5.22 28.84 -5.43
N LEU A 77 -4.20 28.26 -4.83
CA LEU A 77 -2.85 28.84 -4.80
C LEU A 77 -2.14 28.81 -6.16
N THR A 78 -2.37 27.78 -6.97
CA THR A 78 -1.65 27.57 -8.23
C THR A 78 -2.44 27.96 -9.47
N GLY A 79 -3.77 28.11 -9.36
CA GLY A 79 -4.65 28.35 -10.52
C GLY A 79 -4.78 27.14 -11.47
N LEU A 80 -4.25 25.97 -11.08
CA LEU A 80 -4.23 24.76 -11.89
C LEU A 80 -5.57 24.02 -11.79
N SER A 81 -5.85 23.13 -12.76
CA SER A 81 -7.03 22.25 -12.68
C SER A 81 -6.95 21.32 -11.46
N SER A 82 -8.09 20.95 -10.91
CA SER A 82 -8.18 20.05 -9.75
C SER A 82 -7.49 18.70 -10.00
N ALA A 83 -7.52 18.18 -11.24
CA ALA A 83 -6.83 16.97 -11.62
C ALA A 83 -5.30 17.13 -11.57
N THR A 84 -4.77 18.23 -12.09
CA THR A 84 -3.33 18.52 -12.08
C THR A 84 -2.84 18.76 -10.65
N ALA A 85 -3.58 19.49 -9.83
CA ALA A 85 -3.27 19.68 -8.42
C ALA A 85 -3.22 18.36 -7.66
N SER A 86 -4.16 17.44 -7.93
CA SER A 86 -4.16 16.10 -7.31
C SER A 86 -2.92 15.28 -7.68
N ILE A 87 -2.49 15.32 -8.93
CA ILE A 87 -1.28 14.62 -9.39
C ILE A 87 -0.04 15.21 -8.69
N ILE A 88 0.09 16.53 -8.65
CA ILE A 88 1.25 17.19 -8.02
C ILE A 88 1.33 16.84 -6.53
N VAL A 89 0.24 16.99 -5.79
CA VAL A 89 0.19 16.63 -4.37
C VAL A 89 0.51 15.15 -4.17
N GLY A 90 -0.06 14.27 -5.01
CA GLY A 90 0.21 12.83 -4.96
C GLY A 90 1.69 12.49 -5.16
N VAL A 91 2.35 13.12 -6.15
CA VAL A 91 3.78 12.94 -6.41
C VAL A 91 4.64 13.46 -5.25
N ILE A 92 4.34 14.66 -4.74
CA ILE A 92 5.08 15.23 -3.60
C ILE A 92 4.98 14.31 -2.38
N VAL A 93 3.78 13.85 -2.05
CA VAL A 93 3.57 12.95 -0.91
C VAL A 93 4.27 11.60 -1.14
N ALA A 94 4.19 11.02 -2.34
CA ALA A 94 4.88 9.77 -2.66
C ALA A 94 6.40 9.89 -2.49
N VAL A 95 7.00 10.97 -3.00
CA VAL A 95 8.43 11.23 -2.84
C VAL A 95 8.79 11.44 -1.37
N ALA A 96 7.99 12.20 -0.62
CA ALA A 96 8.22 12.42 0.80
C ALA A 96 8.15 11.10 1.60
N ILE A 97 7.18 10.23 1.31
CA ILE A 97 7.06 8.91 1.95
C ILE A 97 8.24 8.02 1.59
N ILE A 98 8.64 7.97 0.32
CA ILE A 98 9.82 7.18 -0.11
C ILE A 98 11.07 7.65 0.63
N ALA A 99 11.28 8.97 0.72
CA ALA A 99 12.42 9.54 1.43
C ALA A 99 12.38 9.21 2.94
N ALA A 100 11.22 9.37 3.57
CA ALA A 100 11.01 9.06 4.99
C ALA A 100 11.23 7.57 5.29
N LEU A 101 10.68 6.67 4.46
CA LEU A 101 10.89 5.23 4.60
C LEU A 101 12.34 4.84 4.36
N TYR A 102 12.97 5.43 3.35
CA TYR A 102 14.39 5.18 3.09
C TYR A 102 15.28 5.57 4.27
N TRP A 103 15.03 6.75 4.86
CA TRP A 103 15.71 7.20 6.06
C TRP A 103 15.43 6.28 7.25
N PHE A 104 14.15 5.97 7.52
CA PHE A 104 13.74 5.11 8.62
C PHE A 104 14.37 3.72 8.55
N PHE A 105 14.33 3.07 7.37
CA PHE A 105 14.93 1.76 7.18
C PHE A 105 16.46 1.77 7.14
N GLY A 106 17.10 2.94 7.13
CA GLY A 106 18.52 3.13 7.36
C GLY A 106 18.91 3.18 8.84
N THR A 107 17.93 3.38 9.75
CA THR A 107 18.17 3.39 11.19
C THR A 107 18.37 1.96 11.75
N GLU A 108 18.86 1.86 12.99
CA GLU A 108 19.02 0.56 13.68
C GLU A 108 17.70 -0.19 13.79
N ILE A 109 16.62 0.51 14.16
CA ILE A 109 15.27 -0.07 14.24
C ILE A 109 14.82 -0.58 12.87
N GLY A 110 14.97 0.22 11.82
CA GLY A 110 14.59 -0.15 10.47
C GLY A 110 15.43 -1.31 9.92
N SER A 111 16.72 -1.39 10.23
CA SER A 111 17.58 -2.51 9.87
C SER A 111 17.17 -3.79 10.60
N ALA A 112 16.85 -3.70 11.89
CA ALA A 112 16.31 -4.82 12.67
C ALA A 112 14.97 -5.33 12.11
N LEU A 113 14.08 -4.42 11.67
CA LEU A 113 12.83 -4.81 11.00
C LEU A 113 13.10 -5.63 9.72
N ARG A 114 13.99 -5.14 8.85
CA ARG A 114 14.34 -5.86 7.60
C ARG A 114 14.97 -7.21 7.88
N ALA A 115 15.85 -7.28 8.88
CA ALA A 115 16.51 -8.51 9.28
C ALA A 115 15.49 -9.52 9.88
N THR A 116 14.53 -9.05 10.68
CA THR A 116 13.42 -9.87 11.21
C THR A 116 12.58 -10.46 10.08
N GLY A 117 12.30 -9.68 9.02
CA GLY A 117 11.57 -10.15 7.84
C GLY A 117 12.33 -11.21 7.02
N ASN A 118 13.67 -11.19 7.04
CA ASN A 118 14.47 -12.17 6.33
C ASN A 118 14.63 -13.48 7.11
N ASN A 119 14.95 -13.40 8.40
CA ASN A 119 15.11 -14.58 9.27
C ASN A 119 14.84 -14.21 10.74
N GLU A 120 13.64 -14.51 11.19
CA GLU A 120 13.20 -14.22 12.54
C GLU A 120 14.02 -14.98 13.61
N HIS A 121 14.36 -16.25 13.34
CA HIS A 121 15.11 -17.08 14.30
C HIS A 121 16.51 -16.55 14.52
N MET A 122 17.18 -16.11 13.46
CA MET A 122 18.52 -15.53 13.55
C MET A 122 18.51 -14.24 14.40
N ILE A 123 17.54 -13.37 14.16
CA ILE A 123 17.44 -12.09 14.88
C ILE A 123 17.09 -12.29 16.35
N ARG A 124 16.25 -13.27 16.66
CA ARG A 124 15.94 -13.66 18.04
C ARG A 124 17.18 -14.19 18.77
N ALA A 125 18.02 -14.99 18.08
CA ALA A 125 19.29 -15.48 18.62
C ALA A 125 20.29 -14.36 18.91
N LEU A 126 20.20 -13.23 18.17
CA LEU A 126 21.00 -12.02 18.44
C LEU A 126 20.43 -11.14 19.56
N GLY A 127 19.39 -11.59 20.28
CA GLY A 127 18.80 -10.88 21.42
C GLY A 127 17.79 -9.80 21.06
N VAL A 128 17.42 -9.61 19.80
CA VAL A 128 16.41 -8.63 19.39
C VAL A 128 15.00 -9.21 19.59
N SER A 129 14.13 -8.43 20.22
CA SER A 129 12.73 -8.80 20.43
C SER A 129 11.95 -8.72 19.11
N THR A 130 11.70 -9.88 18.48
CA THR A 130 10.95 -9.96 17.22
C THR A 130 9.49 -9.55 17.37
N ALA A 131 8.89 -9.70 18.55
CA ALA A 131 7.55 -9.22 18.84
C ALA A 131 7.47 -7.68 18.74
N LYS A 132 8.45 -6.95 19.29
CA LYS A 132 8.50 -5.48 19.20
C LYS A 132 8.72 -5.03 17.76
N THR A 133 9.62 -5.67 17.02
CA THR A 133 9.87 -5.31 15.62
C THR A 133 8.63 -5.54 14.75
N LYS A 134 7.93 -6.67 14.90
CA LYS A 134 6.66 -6.94 14.21
C LYS A 134 5.58 -5.92 14.56
N MET A 135 5.44 -5.57 15.85
CA MET A 135 4.50 -4.55 16.30
C MET A 135 4.78 -3.20 15.62
N ILE A 136 6.03 -2.73 15.63
CA ILE A 136 6.42 -1.46 14.98
C ILE A 136 6.14 -1.51 13.48
N ALA A 137 6.46 -2.63 12.82
CA ALA A 137 6.18 -2.80 11.39
C ALA A 137 4.68 -2.66 11.07
N LEU A 138 3.81 -3.30 11.85
CA LEU A 138 2.35 -3.23 11.67
C LEU A 138 1.81 -1.84 11.98
N MET A 139 2.30 -1.17 13.01
CA MET A 139 1.94 0.22 13.32
C MET A 139 2.32 1.17 12.19
N LEU A 140 3.55 1.09 11.70
CA LEU A 140 4.04 1.94 10.61
C LEU A 140 3.28 1.69 9.30
N SER A 141 3.05 0.43 8.94
CA SER A 141 2.29 0.04 7.76
C SER A 141 0.87 0.61 7.80
N ASN A 142 0.16 0.41 8.91
CA ASN A 142 -1.21 0.93 9.06
C ASN A 142 -1.26 2.46 9.17
N ALA A 143 -0.22 3.11 9.70
CA ALA A 143 -0.10 4.57 9.67
C ALA A 143 -0.07 5.11 8.23
N LEU A 144 0.70 4.46 7.34
CA LEU A 144 0.75 4.82 5.92
C LEU A 144 -0.59 4.57 5.21
N VAL A 145 -1.28 3.48 5.56
CA VAL A 145 -2.64 3.20 5.05
C VAL A 145 -3.62 4.29 5.49
N GLY A 146 -3.57 4.69 6.78
CA GLY A 146 -4.40 5.78 7.31
C GLY A 146 -4.13 7.12 6.61
N LEU A 147 -2.85 7.45 6.39
CA LEU A 147 -2.43 8.64 5.64
C LEU A 147 -2.97 8.60 4.21
N SER A 148 -2.79 7.48 3.51
CA SER A 148 -3.31 7.29 2.14
C SER A 148 -4.82 7.43 2.08
N GLY A 149 -5.56 6.79 3.01
CA GLY A 149 -7.01 6.89 3.11
C GLY A 149 -7.50 8.32 3.33
N GLY A 150 -6.82 9.07 4.20
CA GLY A 150 -7.11 10.49 4.43
C GLY A 150 -6.92 11.37 3.19
N LEU A 151 -5.85 11.13 2.42
CA LEU A 151 -5.59 11.83 1.16
C LEU A 151 -6.60 11.47 0.07
N ILE A 152 -6.91 10.18 -0.10
CA ILE A 152 -7.88 9.71 -1.09
C ILE A 152 -9.27 10.31 -0.80
N CYS A 153 -9.69 10.30 0.46
CA CYS A 153 -10.94 10.89 0.89
C CYS A 153 -11.03 12.39 0.52
N GLN A 154 -9.97 13.16 0.75
CA GLN A 154 -9.92 14.58 0.39
C GLN A 154 -9.87 14.81 -1.12
N SER A 155 -9.15 13.96 -1.87
CA SER A 155 -9.07 14.02 -3.34
C SER A 155 -10.42 13.73 -3.99
N GLN A 156 -11.13 12.72 -3.51
CA GLN A 156 -12.44 12.31 -4.04
C GLN A 156 -13.60 13.18 -3.51
N LYS A 157 -13.34 14.00 -2.49
CA LYS A 157 -14.33 14.84 -1.80
C LYS A 157 -15.51 14.07 -1.19
N TYR A 158 -15.30 12.83 -0.82
CA TYR A 158 -16.23 12.03 -0.02
C TYR A 158 -15.48 10.96 0.76
N ALA A 159 -16.07 10.50 1.87
CA ALA A 159 -15.64 9.36 2.63
C ALA A 159 -16.73 8.28 2.58
N ASP A 160 -16.35 7.09 2.13
CA ASP A 160 -17.23 5.92 2.12
C ASP A 160 -16.61 4.81 2.96
N ILE A 161 -17.44 4.10 3.71
CA ILE A 161 -16.98 3.05 4.61
C ILE A 161 -16.39 1.84 3.86
N GLY A 162 -16.79 1.66 2.60
CA GLY A 162 -16.32 0.61 1.70
C GLY A 162 -15.08 0.96 0.88
N MET A 163 -14.50 2.17 1.00
CA MET A 163 -13.37 2.62 0.17
C MET A 163 -12.15 1.68 0.21
N GLY A 164 -11.91 1.04 1.35
CA GLY A 164 -10.80 0.09 1.52
C GLY A 164 -11.07 -1.33 1.03
N THR A 165 -12.30 -1.61 0.57
CA THR A 165 -12.68 -2.96 0.15
C THR A 165 -11.91 -3.37 -1.12
N GLY A 166 -11.16 -4.49 -1.04
CA GLY A 166 -10.33 -4.97 -2.15
C GLY A 166 -8.93 -4.32 -2.24
N ALA A 167 -8.59 -3.36 -1.37
CA ALA A 167 -7.29 -2.69 -1.39
C ALA A 167 -6.11 -3.68 -1.23
N ILE A 168 -6.28 -4.75 -0.47
CA ILE A 168 -5.27 -5.81 -0.31
C ILE A 168 -4.92 -6.44 -1.66
N VAL A 169 -5.94 -6.77 -2.47
CA VAL A 169 -5.77 -7.39 -3.79
C VAL A 169 -5.05 -6.44 -4.74
N ILE A 170 -5.46 -5.17 -4.75
CA ILE A 170 -4.84 -4.11 -5.56
C ILE A 170 -3.37 -3.91 -5.15
N GLY A 171 -3.09 -3.87 -3.83
CA GLY A 171 -1.74 -3.71 -3.30
C GLY A 171 -0.82 -4.87 -3.69
N LEU A 172 -1.29 -6.11 -3.59
CA LEU A 172 -0.53 -7.29 -4.03
C LEU A 172 -0.24 -7.25 -5.54
N ALA A 173 -1.23 -6.90 -6.36
CA ALA A 173 -1.02 -6.73 -7.80
C ALA A 173 0.06 -5.69 -8.10
N ALA A 174 -0.05 -4.53 -7.48
CA ALA A 174 0.90 -3.44 -7.67
C ALA A 174 2.35 -3.85 -7.30
N ILE A 175 2.52 -4.58 -6.19
CA ILE A 175 3.83 -5.08 -5.76
C ILE A 175 4.39 -6.07 -6.78
N VAL A 176 3.59 -7.06 -7.22
CA VAL A 176 4.04 -8.07 -8.18
C VAL A 176 4.38 -7.44 -9.53
N ILE A 177 3.56 -6.53 -10.04
CA ILE A 177 3.87 -5.77 -11.26
C ILE A 177 5.17 -4.99 -11.09
N GLY A 178 5.35 -4.34 -9.93
CA GLY A 178 6.57 -3.61 -9.61
C GLY A 178 7.81 -4.50 -9.56
N GLU A 179 7.72 -5.71 -9.00
CA GLU A 179 8.82 -6.68 -9.00
C GLU A 179 9.19 -7.16 -10.41
N VAL A 180 8.18 -7.44 -11.24
CA VAL A 180 8.40 -7.82 -12.64
C VAL A 180 9.09 -6.70 -13.41
N LEU A 181 8.64 -5.46 -13.26
CA LEU A 181 9.26 -4.28 -13.87
C LEU A 181 10.70 -4.07 -13.37
N GLY A 182 10.95 -4.25 -12.07
CA GLY A 182 12.28 -4.16 -11.47
C GLY A 182 13.25 -5.22 -12.00
N ARG A 183 12.76 -6.41 -12.37
CA ARG A 183 13.58 -7.48 -12.98
C ARG A 183 13.89 -7.22 -14.47
N LEU A 184 13.02 -6.49 -15.16
CA LEU A 184 13.19 -6.14 -16.58
C LEU A 184 14.16 -4.97 -16.80
N THR A 185 14.42 -4.15 -15.79
CA THR A 185 15.37 -3.04 -15.89
C THR A 185 16.81 -3.59 -15.86
N PRO A 186 17.60 -3.38 -16.92
CA PRO A 186 19.01 -3.80 -16.98
C PRO A 186 19.86 -2.91 -16.08
N GLY A 187 20.04 -3.32 -14.87
CA GLY A 187 20.82 -2.70 -13.84
C GLY A 187 20.46 -3.38 -12.53
N LYS A 188 21.45 -3.94 -11.82
CA LYS A 188 21.24 -4.61 -10.54
C LYS A 188 20.59 -3.67 -9.52
N LEU A 189 19.29 -3.44 -9.67
CA LEU A 189 18.45 -2.75 -8.71
C LEU A 189 18.20 -3.69 -7.50
N THR A 190 19.27 -4.17 -6.89
CA THR A 190 19.23 -5.09 -5.74
C THR A 190 19.05 -4.36 -4.41
N GLY A 191 19.03 -3.04 -4.43
CA GLY A 191 18.95 -2.21 -3.23
C GLY A 191 17.51 -1.99 -2.74
N PHE A 192 17.39 -1.67 -1.45
CA PHE A 192 16.10 -1.33 -0.83
C PHE A 192 15.39 -0.15 -1.51
N LYS A 193 16.14 0.86 -1.98
CA LYS A 193 15.62 1.99 -2.79
C LYS A 193 14.84 1.51 -4.00
N SER A 194 15.42 0.55 -4.71
CA SER A 194 14.81 0.00 -5.91
C SER A 194 13.46 -0.67 -5.62
N ARG A 195 13.36 -1.43 -4.56
CA ARG A 195 12.11 -2.08 -4.16
C ARG A 195 11.01 -1.06 -3.85
N LEU A 196 11.34 0.06 -3.19
CA LEU A 196 10.39 1.13 -2.92
C LEU A 196 9.91 1.80 -4.22
N VAL A 197 10.84 2.15 -5.11
CA VAL A 197 10.51 2.76 -6.40
C VAL A 197 9.72 1.79 -7.29
N SER A 198 10.09 0.51 -7.31
CA SER A 198 9.36 -0.52 -8.07
C SER A 198 7.92 -0.70 -7.56
N ALA A 199 7.67 -0.64 -6.26
CA ALA A 199 6.33 -0.72 -5.70
C ALA A 199 5.46 0.46 -6.16
N VAL A 200 6.03 1.68 -6.19
CA VAL A 200 5.31 2.87 -6.70
C VAL A 200 5.08 2.76 -8.21
N ALA A 201 6.10 2.35 -8.98
CA ALA A 201 5.96 2.16 -10.42
C ALA A 201 4.91 1.09 -10.76
N GLY A 202 4.90 -0.02 -10.03
CA GLY A 202 3.88 -1.06 -10.17
C GLY A 202 2.47 -0.56 -9.87
N SER A 203 2.31 0.28 -8.85
CA SER A 203 1.02 0.92 -8.54
C SER A 203 0.57 1.84 -9.68
N VAL A 204 1.47 2.66 -10.22
CA VAL A 204 1.17 3.54 -11.36
C VAL A 204 0.73 2.73 -12.58
N VAL A 205 1.45 1.66 -12.92
CA VAL A 205 1.11 0.78 -14.04
C VAL A 205 -0.25 0.11 -13.82
N TYR A 206 -0.51 -0.40 -12.61
CA TYR A 206 -1.81 -0.98 -12.29
C TYR A 206 -2.97 0.00 -12.52
N PHE A 207 -2.83 1.23 -11.99
CA PHE A 207 -3.88 2.26 -12.15
C PHE A 207 -3.98 2.76 -13.60
N LEU A 208 -2.89 2.80 -14.37
CA LEU A 208 -2.92 3.10 -15.81
C LEU A 208 -3.71 2.04 -16.59
N ILE A 209 -3.45 0.75 -16.35
CA ILE A 209 -4.21 -0.34 -16.98
C ILE A 209 -5.69 -0.18 -16.65
N ARG A 210 -6.01 0.06 -15.37
CA ARG A 210 -7.38 0.28 -14.93
C ARG A 210 -8.04 1.47 -15.63
N ALA A 211 -7.32 2.58 -15.78
CA ALA A 211 -7.83 3.78 -16.46
C ALA A 211 -8.09 3.54 -17.96
N ILE A 212 -7.18 2.84 -18.64
CA ILE A 212 -7.34 2.49 -20.06
C ILE A 212 -8.59 1.62 -20.27
N VAL A 213 -8.77 0.60 -19.44
CA VAL A 213 -9.91 -0.31 -19.55
C VAL A 213 -11.24 0.40 -19.29
N LEU A 214 -11.28 1.34 -18.34
CA LEU A 214 -12.45 2.20 -18.13
C LEU A 214 -12.78 3.06 -19.36
N GLN A 215 -11.74 3.61 -20.02
CA GLN A 215 -11.93 4.39 -21.24
C GLN A 215 -12.40 3.55 -22.44
N MET A 216 -12.13 2.24 -22.43
CA MET A 216 -12.65 1.32 -23.46
C MET A 216 -14.15 0.98 -23.28
N GLY A 217 -14.83 1.59 -22.29
CA GLY A 217 -16.27 1.45 -22.08
C GLY A 217 -16.68 0.30 -21.15
N MET A 218 -15.77 -0.25 -20.36
CA MET A 218 -16.09 -1.25 -19.36
C MET A 218 -16.86 -0.62 -18.20
N ASP A 219 -17.92 -1.29 -17.74
CA ASP A 219 -18.72 -0.87 -16.58
C ASP A 219 -17.87 -0.84 -15.30
N ALA A 220 -18.12 0.19 -14.46
CA ALA A 220 -17.45 0.31 -13.18
C ALA A 220 -17.70 -0.89 -12.24
N ASN A 221 -18.81 -1.61 -12.44
CA ASN A 221 -19.13 -2.82 -11.68
C ASN A 221 -18.20 -3.99 -12.00
N ASP A 222 -17.67 -4.06 -13.24
CA ASP A 222 -16.78 -5.11 -13.71
C ASP A 222 -15.33 -4.88 -13.30
N MET A 223 -15.02 -3.73 -12.69
CA MET A 223 -13.69 -3.39 -12.20
C MET A 223 -13.14 -4.38 -11.17
N LYS A 224 -14.00 -5.00 -10.37
CA LYS A 224 -13.58 -6.03 -9.40
C LYS A 224 -13.11 -7.30 -10.11
N LEU A 225 -13.82 -7.71 -11.14
CA LEU A 225 -13.45 -8.86 -11.99
C LEU A 225 -12.14 -8.57 -12.73
N LEU A 226 -12.02 -7.40 -13.35
CA LEU A 226 -10.79 -6.99 -14.01
C LEU A 226 -9.60 -6.99 -13.04
N SER A 227 -9.77 -6.42 -11.85
CA SER A 227 -8.73 -6.41 -10.82
C SER A 227 -8.29 -7.83 -10.46
N ALA A 228 -9.22 -8.76 -10.29
CA ALA A 228 -8.92 -10.16 -10.00
C ALA A 228 -8.14 -10.83 -11.14
N VAL A 229 -8.52 -10.57 -12.40
CA VAL A 229 -7.82 -11.10 -13.58
C VAL A 229 -6.40 -10.53 -13.69
N ILE A 230 -6.23 -9.20 -13.52
CA ILE A 230 -4.91 -8.57 -13.53
C ILE A 230 -3.99 -9.17 -12.45
N VAL A 231 -4.52 -9.38 -11.24
CA VAL A 231 -3.77 -9.99 -10.13
C VAL A 231 -3.39 -11.43 -10.46
N ALA A 232 -4.33 -12.22 -10.98
CA ALA A 232 -4.08 -13.61 -11.36
C ALA A 232 -2.98 -13.69 -12.43
N LEU A 233 -3.05 -12.86 -13.47
CA LEU A 233 -2.03 -12.78 -14.52
C LEU A 233 -0.68 -12.34 -13.95
N ALA A 234 -0.65 -11.30 -13.11
CA ALA A 234 0.58 -10.81 -12.49
C ALA A 234 1.26 -11.88 -11.62
N LEU A 235 0.49 -12.69 -10.89
CA LEU A 235 1.02 -13.80 -10.08
C LEU A 235 1.45 -15.00 -10.93
N CYS A 236 0.78 -15.26 -12.05
CA CYS A 236 1.13 -16.35 -12.95
C CYS A 236 2.45 -16.09 -13.70
N VAL A 237 2.71 -14.85 -14.10
CA VAL A 237 3.90 -14.47 -14.89
C VAL A 237 5.22 -14.93 -14.27
N PRO A 238 5.55 -14.63 -12.99
CA PRO A 238 6.81 -15.07 -12.40
C PRO A 238 6.92 -16.59 -12.31
N VAL A 239 5.83 -17.29 -11.99
CA VAL A 239 5.80 -18.77 -11.86
C VAL A 239 6.02 -19.44 -13.22
N VAL A 240 5.36 -18.95 -14.26
CA VAL A 240 5.52 -19.46 -15.62
C VAL A 240 6.93 -19.19 -16.11
N TRP A 241 7.47 -17.99 -15.88
CA TRP A 241 8.83 -17.63 -16.26
C TRP A 241 9.90 -18.52 -15.59
N GLU A 242 9.76 -18.80 -14.30
CA GLU A 242 10.67 -19.72 -13.58
C GLU A 242 10.60 -21.15 -14.15
N LYS A 243 9.40 -21.65 -14.42
CA LYS A 243 9.23 -22.99 -15.03
C LYS A 243 9.87 -23.07 -16.42
N PHE A 244 9.72 -22.02 -17.26
CA PHE A 244 10.36 -21.98 -18.57
C PHE A 244 11.89 -21.91 -18.43
N LYS A 245 12.41 -21.12 -17.52
CA LYS A 245 13.85 -20.99 -17.28
C LYS A 245 14.48 -22.30 -16.77
N LEU A 246 13.79 -23.00 -15.90
CA LEU A 246 14.20 -24.34 -15.44
C LEU A 246 14.20 -25.35 -16.58
N ARG A 247 13.14 -25.41 -17.39
CA ARG A 247 13.10 -26.31 -18.56
C ARG A 247 14.21 -26.03 -19.57
N ALA A 248 14.48 -24.76 -19.86
CA ALA A 248 15.58 -24.36 -20.73
C ALA A 248 16.96 -24.70 -20.17
N SER A 249 17.13 -24.70 -18.84
CA SER A 249 18.38 -25.13 -18.19
C SER A 249 18.57 -26.65 -18.25
N TYR A 250 17.53 -27.43 -18.06
CA TYR A 250 17.56 -28.89 -18.17
C TYR A 250 17.81 -29.36 -19.62
N SER A 251 17.23 -28.67 -20.62
CA SER A 251 17.47 -28.95 -22.02
C SER A 251 18.93 -28.71 -22.46
N LYS A 252 19.58 -27.67 -21.90
CA LYS A 252 21.00 -27.38 -22.20
C LYS A 252 21.99 -28.28 -21.43
N GLY A 253 21.61 -28.82 -20.27
CA GLY A 253 22.44 -29.76 -19.52
C GLY A 253 22.46 -31.18 -20.11
N GLY A 254 21.39 -31.59 -20.80
CA GLY A 254 21.32 -32.90 -21.47
C GLY A 254 22.11 -32.99 -22.77
N GLU A 255 22.47 -31.86 -23.39
CA GLU A 255 23.34 -31.82 -24.58
C GLU A 255 24.84 -31.78 -24.28
N ALA A 256 25.21 -31.54 -22.99
CA ALA A 256 26.60 -31.47 -22.55
C ALA A 256 27.17 -32.84 -22.07
N ASP A 257 26.27 -33.82 -21.86
CA ASP A 257 26.64 -35.19 -21.38
C ASP A 257 26.38 -36.28 -22.45
N ALA A 258 26.11 -35.90 -23.69
CA ALA A 258 25.99 -36.77 -24.87
C ALA A 258 27.12 -36.47 -25.87
#